data_3c296a2bb1470279696561a8f2dab462
#
_entry.id   3c296a2bb1470279696561a8f2dab462
#
_cell.length_a   1.000
_cell.length_b   1.000
_cell.length_c   1.000
_cell.angle_alpha   90.00
_cell.angle_beta   90.00
_cell.angle_gamma   90.00
#
_symmetry.space_group_name_H-M   'P 1'
#
loop_
_entity.id
_entity.type
_entity.pdbx_description
1 polymer ?
#
loop_
_entity_poly.entity_id
_entity_poly.type
_entity_poly.pdbx_seq_one_letter_code
_entity_poly.pdbx_strand_id
1 'polypeptide(L)'
;MLDVWEGSDVEHIPQITDKVCILDARRYDWFTPAAHKVACGAVYRKSCVKDIRFSDDLYIGEDTLFLAECIKKASKIVRSESELYYYYRNDQSVTLCDYFTGKLTEMMAWERIVVLYANESLVQKTAKAGYSQVCRELVVKYGKSARFMEEGYPKAKAGFYRWAKEMMQQQLQEKRYFYWLKTMYSYFFWDAWVKKKQGE
;
A
#
# COMPACT_ATOMS: atom_id res chain seq x y z
N MET A 1 3.11 12.82 -11.07
CA MET A 1 1.98 12.20 -10.36
C MET A 1 0.90 13.25 -10.25
N LEU A 2 -0.31 12.93 -10.58
CA LEU A 2 -1.44 13.85 -10.57
C LEU A 2 -2.23 13.61 -9.29
N ASP A 3 -2.86 14.63 -8.74
CA ASP A 3 -3.81 14.43 -7.67
C ASP A 3 -5.06 13.74 -8.22
N VAL A 4 -5.58 12.79 -7.45
CA VAL A 4 -6.73 11.97 -7.82
C VAL A 4 -7.92 12.43 -6.98
N TRP A 5 -9.00 12.78 -7.64
CA TRP A 5 -10.28 12.98 -6.97
C TRP A 5 -11.08 11.67 -6.98
N GLU A 6 -11.58 11.29 -5.82
CA GLU A 6 -12.43 10.11 -5.65
C GLU A 6 -13.85 10.57 -5.31
N GLY A 7 -14.85 10.15 -6.06
CA GLY A 7 -16.24 10.46 -5.76
C GLY A 7 -17.23 9.73 -6.66
N SER A 8 -18.48 9.75 -6.24
CA SER A 8 -19.63 9.33 -7.04
C SER A 8 -20.37 10.51 -7.68
N ASP A 9 -20.00 11.76 -7.32
CA ASP A 9 -20.71 12.96 -7.77
C ASP A 9 -20.15 13.48 -9.09
N VAL A 10 -21.04 13.65 -10.05
CA VAL A 10 -20.74 14.15 -11.40
C VAL A 10 -20.60 15.68 -11.41
N GLU A 11 -20.93 16.37 -10.30
CA GLU A 11 -20.98 17.84 -10.22
C GLU A 11 -19.65 18.46 -9.71
N HIS A 12 -18.65 17.67 -9.38
CA HIS A 12 -17.37 18.21 -8.91
C HIS A 12 -16.65 18.93 -10.05
N ILE A 13 -16.30 20.19 -9.80
CA ILE A 13 -15.46 21.00 -10.71
C ILE A 13 -13.99 20.78 -10.30
N PRO A 14 -13.16 20.16 -11.15
CA PRO A 14 -11.77 19.90 -10.83
C PRO A 14 -11.00 21.21 -10.55
N GLN A 15 -10.20 21.20 -9.50
CA GLN A 15 -9.31 22.33 -9.20
C GLN A 15 -8.05 22.21 -10.04
N ILE A 16 -7.81 23.22 -10.89
CA ILE A 16 -6.60 23.34 -11.69
C ILE A 16 -5.67 24.37 -11.06
N THR A 17 -4.44 24.01 -10.84
CA THR A 17 -3.41 24.86 -10.25
C THR A 17 -2.07 24.66 -10.94
N ASP A 18 -1.23 25.69 -10.96
CA ASP A 18 0.15 25.61 -11.48
C ASP A 18 1.14 25.04 -10.45
N LYS A 19 0.66 24.66 -9.26
CA LYS A 19 1.52 24.16 -8.21
C LYS A 19 2.01 22.76 -8.54
N VAL A 20 3.33 22.63 -8.59
CA VAL A 20 4.02 21.37 -8.79
C VAL A 20 5.08 21.17 -7.70
N CYS A 21 5.28 19.94 -7.27
CA CYS A 21 6.30 19.55 -6.35
C CYS A 21 7.25 18.55 -7.02
N ILE A 22 8.56 18.72 -6.86
CA ILE A 22 9.56 17.79 -7.36
C ILE A 22 10.13 17.01 -6.18
N LEU A 23 9.98 15.70 -6.23
CA LEU A 23 10.44 14.76 -5.21
C LEU A 23 11.65 13.96 -5.72
N ASP A 24 12.61 13.70 -4.84
CA ASP A 24 13.66 12.72 -5.10
C ASP A 24 13.07 11.32 -4.99
N ALA A 25 13.13 10.55 -6.08
CA ALA A 25 12.57 9.20 -6.12
C ALA A 25 13.20 8.27 -5.07
N ARG A 26 14.47 8.49 -4.69
CA ARG A 26 15.17 7.70 -3.66
C ARG A 26 14.69 7.98 -2.24
N ARG A 27 13.98 9.09 -2.02
CA ARG A 27 13.42 9.51 -0.73
C ARG A 27 11.90 9.38 -0.69
N TYR A 28 11.31 8.80 -1.72
CA TYR A 28 9.87 8.63 -1.81
C TYR A 28 9.38 7.69 -0.70
N ASP A 29 8.50 8.22 0.15
CA ASP A 29 7.92 7.48 1.26
C ASP A 29 6.55 6.89 0.85
N TRP A 30 6.49 5.59 0.78
CA TRP A 30 5.30 4.80 0.44
C TRP A 30 4.16 4.92 1.46
N PHE A 31 4.44 5.45 2.64
CA PHE A 31 3.49 5.53 3.75
C PHE A 31 2.97 6.92 4.02
N THR A 32 3.43 7.94 3.34
CA THR A 32 2.83 9.27 3.50
C THR A 32 1.42 9.25 2.93
N PRO A 33 0.48 10.03 3.50
CA PRO A 33 -0.82 10.24 2.88
C PRO A 33 -0.74 10.76 1.45
N ALA A 34 0.37 11.44 1.13
CA ALA A 34 0.69 11.96 -0.19
C ALA A 34 1.26 10.90 -1.15
N ALA A 35 1.60 9.70 -0.66
CA ALA A 35 2.17 8.66 -1.49
C ALA A 35 1.08 7.98 -2.33
N HIS A 36 1.16 8.17 -3.61
CA HIS A 36 0.31 7.48 -4.58
C HIS A 36 0.80 6.03 -4.72
N LYS A 37 -0.08 5.05 -4.52
CA LYS A 37 0.29 3.62 -4.47
C LYS A 37 -0.29 2.82 -5.63
N VAL A 38 -0.97 3.48 -6.55
CA VAL A 38 -1.59 2.86 -7.72
C VAL A 38 -1.02 3.43 -9.00
N ALA A 39 -1.07 2.69 -10.08
CA ALA A 39 -0.50 3.10 -11.37
C ALA A 39 -1.32 4.19 -12.08
N CYS A 40 -2.62 4.29 -11.77
CA CYS A 40 -3.51 5.29 -12.35
C CYS A 40 -3.22 6.71 -11.83
N GLY A 41 -3.67 7.75 -12.56
CA GLY A 41 -3.39 9.13 -12.19
C GLY A 41 -1.91 9.52 -12.30
N ALA A 42 -1.11 8.80 -13.07
CA ALA A 42 0.30 9.09 -13.28
C ALA A 42 0.68 9.05 -14.75
N VAL A 43 1.65 9.87 -15.13
CA VAL A 43 2.26 9.89 -16.46
C VAL A 43 3.71 9.40 -16.32
N TYR A 44 4.06 8.40 -17.12
CA TYR A 44 5.36 7.76 -17.06
C TYR A 44 6.20 8.11 -18.28
N ARG A 45 7.46 8.48 -18.05
CA ARG A 45 8.40 8.62 -19.16
C ARG A 45 8.67 7.24 -19.76
N LYS A 46 8.50 7.09 -21.08
CA LYS A 46 8.66 5.81 -21.78
C LYS A 46 9.99 5.10 -21.46
N SER A 47 11.08 5.85 -21.33
CA SER A 47 12.39 5.29 -20.97
C SER A 47 12.44 4.66 -19.57
N CYS A 48 11.59 5.11 -18.63
CA CYS A 48 11.51 4.54 -17.28
C CYS A 48 10.71 3.25 -17.23
N VAL A 49 9.75 3.07 -18.15
CA VAL A 49 8.81 1.93 -18.12
C VAL A 49 9.04 0.89 -19.22
N LYS A 50 10.05 1.10 -20.08
CA LYS A 50 10.28 0.29 -21.27
C LYS A 50 10.27 -1.22 -21.01
N ASP A 51 10.91 -1.64 -19.89
CA ASP A 51 11.11 -3.05 -19.53
C ASP A 51 10.31 -3.46 -18.29
N ILE A 52 9.38 -2.60 -17.82
CA ILE A 52 8.50 -2.89 -16.70
C ILE A 52 7.16 -3.36 -17.24
N ARG A 53 6.61 -4.39 -16.63
CA ARG A 53 5.30 -4.94 -16.95
C ARG A 53 4.51 -5.18 -15.69
N PHE A 54 3.18 -5.13 -15.80
CA PHE A 54 2.33 -5.63 -14.73
C PHE A 54 2.55 -7.12 -14.54
N SER A 55 2.50 -7.55 -13.30
CA SER A 55 2.75 -8.95 -12.93
C SER A 55 1.48 -9.77 -13.14
N ASP A 56 1.53 -10.78 -14.00
CA ASP A 56 0.37 -11.60 -14.37
C ASP A 56 -0.12 -12.52 -13.24
N ASP A 57 0.69 -12.74 -12.20
CA ASP A 57 0.38 -13.59 -11.05
C ASP A 57 -0.14 -12.79 -9.84
N LEU A 58 -0.32 -11.49 -9.98
CA LEU A 58 -0.89 -10.62 -8.93
C LEU A 58 -2.30 -10.15 -9.33
N TYR A 59 -3.30 -10.48 -8.50
CA TYR A 59 -4.67 -9.98 -8.65
C TYR A 59 -4.90 -8.65 -7.93
N ILE A 60 -4.16 -8.43 -6.84
CA ILE A 60 -4.17 -7.19 -6.05
C ILE A 60 -2.72 -6.84 -5.74
N GLY A 61 -2.37 -5.57 -5.85
CA GLY A 61 -1.02 -5.06 -5.57
C GLY A 61 -0.10 -5.00 -6.80
N GLU A 62 -0.58 -5.41 -7.97
CA GLU A 62 0.15 -5.31 -9.24
C GLU A 62 0.50 -3.86 -9.55
N ASP A 63 -0.44 -2.94 -9.32
CA ASP A 63 -0.26 -1.50 -9.46
C ASP A 63 0.84 -0.95 -8.54
N THR A 64 0.82 -1.38 -7.29
CA THR A 64 1.79 -0.95 -6.28
C THR A 64 3.20 -1.44 -6.64
N LEU A 65 3.31 -2.69 -7.09
CA LEU A 65 4.60 -3.25 -7.53
C LEU A 65 5.10 -2.53 -8.79
N PHE A 66 4.24 -2.36 -9.80
CA PHE A 66 4.58 -1.64 -11.03
C PHE A 66 5.10 -0.23 -10.72
N LEU A 67 4.39 0.50 -9.86
CA LEU A 67 4.80 1.84 -9.44
C LEU A 67 6.16 1.81 -8.71
N ALA A 68 6.39 0.83 -7.83
CA ALA A 68 7.66 0.65 -7.13
C ALA A 68 8.83 0.47 -8.09
N GLU A 69 8.64 -0.36 -9.11
CA GLU A 69 9.66 -0.61 -10.15
C GLU A 69 9.93 0.64 -10.99
N CYS A 70 8.87 1.40 -11.33
CA CYS A 70 9.00 2.67 -12.04
C CYS A 70 9.79 3.71 -11.22
N ILE A 71 9.46 3.85 -9.94
CA ILE A 71 10.13 4.80 -9.04
C ILE A 71 11.60 4.42 -8.86
N LYS A 72 11.92 3.12 -8.75
CA LYS A 72 13.31 2.68 -8.62
C LYS A 72 14.18 3.07 -9.81
N LYS A 73 13.60 3.14 -11.01
CA LYS A 73 14.30 3.61 -12.22
C LYS A 73 14.29 5.13 -12.39
N ALA A 74 13.39 5.83 -11.70
CA ALA A 74 13.29 7.28 -11.77
C ALA A 74 14.32 7.97 -10.88
N SER A 75 14.82 9.12 -11.29
CA SER A 75 15.61 10.01 -10.43
C SER A 75 14.74 11.06 -9.74
N LYS A 76 13.63 11.45 -10.36
CA LYS A 76 12.71 12.47 -9.87
C LYS A 76 11.27 12.06 -10.11
N ILE A 77 10.39 12.47 -9.19
CA ILE A 77 8.95 12.36 -9.30
C ILE A 77 8.41 13.78 -9.30
N VAL A 78 7.57 14.10 -10.26
CA VAL A 78 6.85 15.37 -10.31
C VAL A 78 5.42 15.10 -9.87
N ARG A 79 4.94 15.83 -8.88
CA ARG A 79 3.57 15.80 -8.42
C ARG A 79 2.91 17.14 -8.76
N SER A 80 1.77 17.12 -9.43
CA SER A 80 0.88 18.25 -9.57
C SER A 80 -0.17 18.23 -8.46
N GLU A 81 -0.54 19.41 -7.96
CA GLU A 81 -1.69 19.57 -7.04
C GLU A 81 -3.01 19.75 -7.80
N SER A 82 -2.98 19.70 -9.13
CA SER A 82 -4.20 19.75 -9.95
C SER A 82 -4.94 18.43 -9.94
N GLU A 83 -6.26 18.50 -9.84
CA GLU A 83 -7.16 17.33 -9.91
C GLU A 83 -7.41 16.96 -11.38
N LEU A 84 -6.45 16.26 -12.00
CA LEU A 84 -6.48 15.92 -13.42
C LEU A 84 -6.93 14.49 -13.70
N TYR A 85 -7.22 13.72 -12.68
CA TYR A 85 -7.66 12.33 -12.82
C TYR A 85 -8.87 12.05 -11.94
N TYR A 86 -9.97 11.62 -12.57
CA TYR A 86 -11.18 11.20 -11.87
C TYR A 86 -11.18 9.69 -11.66
N TYR A 87 -11.20 9.26 -10.41
CA TYR A 87 -11.30 7.86 -10.03
C TYR A 87 -12.76 7.52 -9.68
N TYR A 88 -13.45 6.86 -10.61
CA TYR A 88 -14.81 6.40 -10.38
C TYR A 88 -14.84 5.19 -9.46
N ARG A 89 -15.53 5.31 -8.33
CA ARG A 89 -15.76 4.18 -7.43
C ARG A 89 -16.85 3.27 -8.01
N ASN A 90 -16.47 2.02 -8.26
CA ASN A 90 -17.38 0.99 -8.71
C ASN A 90 -17.56 -0.04 -7.58
N ASP A 91 -18.80 -0.24 -7.12
CA ASP A 91 -19.13 -1.20 -6.06
C ASP A 91 -18.84 -2.65 -6.46
N GLN A 92 -18.74 -2.93 -7.77
CA GLN A 92 -18.35 -4.24 -8.30
C GLN A 92 -16.83 -4.39 -8.45
N SER A 93 -16.04 -3.43 -7.95
CA SER A 93 -14.57 -3.49 -8.04
C SER A 93 -14.03 -4.72 -7.31
N VAL A 94 -13.03 -5.35 -7.93
CA VAL A 94 -12.27 -6.48 -7.35
C VAL A 94 -11.75 -6.14 -5.94
N THR A 95 -11.41 -4.88 -5.67
CA THR A 95 -10.95 -4.44 -4.36
C THR A 95 -12.04 -4.47 -3.29
N LEU A 96 -13.31 -4.35 -3.67
CA LEU A 96 -14.47 -4.30 -2.77
C LEU A 96 -15.19 -5.64 -2.63
N CYS A 97 -14.95 -6.60 -3.53
CA CYS A 97 -15.61 -7.90 -3.47
C CYS A 97 -15.18 -8.74 -2.25
N ASP A 98 -15.94 -9.77 -1.96
CA ASP A 98 -15.67 -10.75 -0.92
C ASP A 98 -14.28 -11.40 -1.05
N TYR A 99 -13.87 -12.07 0.01
CA TYR A 99 -12.59 -12.76 0.03
C TYR A 99 -12.53 -13.88 -1.02
N PHE A 100 -11.44 -13.86 -1.78
CA PHE A 100 -10.93 -14.97 -2.57
C PHE A 100 -9.39 -15.01 -2.45
N THR A 101 -8.78 -16.14 -2.76
CA THR A 101 -7.34 -16.37 -2.51
C THR A 101 -6.43 -15.33 -3.19
N GLY A 102 -6.86 -14.76 -4.33
CA GLY A 102 -6.15 -13.68 -5.02
C GLY A 102 -5.95 -12.40 -4.20
N LYS A 103 -6.75 -12.19 -3.12
CA LYS A 103 -6.52 -11.06 -2.20
C LYS A 103 -5.19 -11.15 -1.46
N LEU A 104 -4.63 -12.35 -1.30
CA LEU A 104 -3.33 -12.54 -0.67
C LEU A 104 -2.16 -12.12 -1.54
N THR A 105 -2.39 -11.90 -2.84
CA THR A 105 -1.33 -11.45 -3.75
C THR A 105 -0.83 -10.05 -3.42
N GLU A 106 -1.62 -9.23 -2.72
CA GLU A 106 -1.16 -7.95 -2.21
C GLU A 106 0.03 -8.11 -1.24
N MET A 107 0.02 -9.15 -0.40
CA MET A 107 1.18 -9.49 0.43
C MET A 107 2.40 -9.84 -0.43
N MET A 108 2.20 -10.61 -1.51
CA MET A 108 3.29 -10.98 -2.43
C MET A 108 3.87 -9.75 -3.13
N ALA A 109 3.04 -8.80 -3.55
CA ALA A 109 3.49 -7.55 -4.14
C ALA A 109 4.43 -6.79 -3.19
N TRP A 110 4.02 -6.60 -1.94
CA TRP A 110 4.85 -5.92 -0.94
C TRP A 110 6.12 -6.69 -0.58
N GLU A 111 6.09 -8.02 -0.57
CA GLU A 111 7.28 -8.84 -0.37
C GLU A 111 8.29 -8.63 -1.51
N ARG A 112 7.84 -8.58 -2.75
CA ARG A 112 8.68 -8.25 -3.92
C ARG A 112 9.24 -6.84 -3.82
N ILE A 113 8.48 -5.87 -3.33
CA ILE A 113 8.96 -4.51 -3.09
C ILE A 113 10.05 -4.49 -2.01
N VAL A 114 9.93 -5.25 -0.93
CA VAL A 114 10.98 -5.39 0.09
C VAL A 114 12.28 -5.93 -0.53
N VAL A 115 12.18 -6.92 -1.41
CA VAL A 115 13.35 -7.48 -2.13
C VAL A 115 13.90 -6.48 -3.14
N LEU A 116 13.02 -5.81 -3.89
CA LEU A 116 13.40 -4.80 -4.88
C LEU A 116 14.28 -3.70 -4.28
N TYR A 117 14.00 -3.29 -3.05
CA TYR A 117 14.71 -2.22 -2.34
C TYR A 117 15.69 -2.74 -1.28
N ALA A 118 16.20 -3.96 -1.41
CA ALA A 118 17.11 -4.58 -0.43
C ALA A 118 18.34 -3.73 -0.08
N ASN A 119 18.86 -2.96 -1.03
CA ASN A 119 20.02 -2.09 -0.87
C ASN A 119 19.69 -0.63 -0.50
N GLU A 120 18.41 -0.30 -0.29
CA GLU A 120 17.92 1.04 -0.01
C GLU A 120 17.20 1.05 1.34
N SER A 121 17.95 1.13 2.42
CA SER A 121 17.50 0.84 3.79
C SER A 121 16.25 1.61 4.22
N LEU A 122 16.10 2.89 3.82
CA LEU A 122 14.92 3.69 4.18
C LEU A 122 13.66 3.19 3.48
N VAL A 123 13.73 3.00 2.15
CA VAL A 123 12.59 2.53 1.35
C VAL A 123 12.24 1.10 1.73
N GLN A 124 13.23 0.24 1.96
CA GLN A 124 13.01 -1.14 2.40
C GLN A 124 12.29 -1.20 3.75
N LYS A 125 12.69 -0.38 4.73
CA LYS A 125 11.99 -0.31 6.03
C LYS A 125 10.53 0.07 5.85
N THR A 126 10.27 1.06 5.00
CA THR A 126 8.92 1.50 4.67
C THR A 126 8.13 0.39 3.97
N ALA A 127 8.74 -0.36 3.05
CA ALA A 127 8.10 -1.50 2.39
C ALA A 127 7.77 -2.64 3.38
N LYS A 128 8.65 -2.95 4.33
CA LYS A 128 8.38 -3.93 5.40
C LYS A 128 7.21 -3.50 6.28
N ALA A 129 7.11 -2.21 6.60
CA ALA A 129 5.97 -1.67 7.33
C ALA A 129 4.67 -1.78 6.52
N GLY A 130 4.72 -1.54 5.18
CA GLY A 130 3.59 -1.75 4.27
C GLY A 130 3.11 -3.18 4.23
N TYR A 131 4.02 -4.11 4.09
CA TYR A 131 3.69 -5.53 4.17
C TYR A 131 2.95 -5.89 5.48
N SER A 132 3.50 -5.45 6.62
CA SER A 132 2.89 -5.72 7.92
C SER A 132 1.52 -5.07 8.07
N GLN A 133 1.33 -3.87 7.47
CA GLN A 133 0.05 -3.20 7.46
C GLN A 133 -0.97 -3.94 6.60
N VAL A 134 -0.61 -4.37 5.40
CA VAL A 134 -1.47 -5.17 4.51
C VAL A 134 -1.92 -6.44 5.21
N CYS A 135 -1.02 -7.14 5.90
CA CYS A 135 -1.39 -8.32 6.70
C CYS A 135 -2.50 -8.02 7.72
N ARG A 136 -2.43 -6.86 8.40
CA ARG A 136 -3.47 -6.44 9.35
C ARG A 136 -4.76 -6.04 8.66
N GLU A 137 -4.68 -5.33 7.55
CA GLU A 137 -5.84 -4.88 6.78
C GLU A 137 -6.64 -6.07 6.23
N LEU A 138 -5.98 -7.10 5.73
CA LEU A 138 -6.62 -8.34 5.29
C LEU A 138 -7.42 -9.00 6.44
N VAL A 139 -6.86 -9.04 7.64
CA VAL A 139 -7.57 -9.59 8.82
C VAL A 139 -8.76 -8.73 9.20
N VAL A 140 -8.63 -7.40 9.19
CA VAL A 140 -9.75 -6.48 9.50
C VAL A 140 -10.86 -6.61 8.47
N LYS A 141 -10.49 -6.69 7.18
CA LYS A 141 -11.44 -6.69 6.07
C LYS A 141 -12.16 -8.04 5.91
N TYR A 142 -11.42 -9.13 6.05
CA TYR A 142 -11.92 -10.46 5.70
C TYR A 142 -12.03 -11.44 6.88
N GLY A 143 -11.72 -11.00 8.11
CA GLY A 143 -11.71 -11.90 9.28
C GLY A 143 -13.05 -12.53 9.64
N LYS A 144 -14.17 -12.02 9.10
CA LYS A 144 -15.50 -12.64 9.23
C LYS A 144 -15.76 -13.73 8.18
N SER A 145 -14.92 -13.86 7.17
CA SER A 145 -15.02 -14.91 6.15
C SER A 145 -14.41 -16.21 6.67
N ALA A 146 -15.21 -17.28 6.75
CA ALA A 146 -14.73 -18.60 7.14
C ALA A 146 -13.58 -19.07 6.23
N ARG A 147 -13.70 -18.85 4.92
CA ARG A 147 -12.67 -19.18 3.94
C ARG A 147 -11.37 -18.42 4.18
N PHE A 148 -11.45 -17.12 4.52
CA PHE A 148 -10.26 -16.36 4.89
C PHE A 148 -9.62 -16.88 6.16
N MET A 149 -10.41 -17.22 7.18
CA MET A 149 -9.89 -17.74 8.43
C MET A 149 -9.13 -19.06 8.25
N GLU A 150 -9.54 -19.88 7.29
CA GLU A 150 -8.86 -21.12 6.94
C GLU A 150 -7.60 -20.90 6.09
N GLU A 151 -7.72 -20.17 4.97
CA GLU A 151 -6.67 -20.07 3.95
C GLU A 151 -5.72 -18.90 4.16
N GLY A 152 -6.24 -17.75 4.56
CA GLY A 152 -5.57 -16.44 4.56
C GLY A 152 -5.06 -15.98 5.91
N TYR A 153 -5.85 -16.21 6.97
CA TYR A 153 -5.53 -15.74 8.30
C TYR A 153 -4.18 -16.25 8.83
N PRO A 154 -3.82 -17.55 8.72
CA PRO A 154 -2.50 -18.01 9.15
C PRO A 154 -1.36 -17.32 8.43
N LYS A 155 -1.52 -17.06 7.12
CA LYS A 155 -0.52 -16.37 6.29
C LYS A 155 -0.39 -14.91 6.69
N ALA A 156 -1.50 -14.22 6.88
CA ALA A 156 -1.53 -12.82 7.30
C ALA A 156 -0.93 -12.64 8.71
N LYS A 157 -1.26 -13.54 9.64
CA LYS A 157 -0.69 -13.55 10.99
C LYS A 157 0.84 -13.75 10.93
N ALA A 158 1.32 -14.77 10.24
CA ALA A 158 2.74 -15.03 10.07
C ALA A 158 3.47 -13.87 9.39
N GLY A 159 2.87 -13.32 8.32
CA GLY A 159 3.39 -12.16 7.60
C GLY A 159 3.54 -10.93 8.47
N PHE A 160 2.54 -10.61 9.30
CA PHE A 160 2.63 -9.52 10.26
C PHE A 160 3.81 -9.69 11.21
N TYR A 161 3.96 -10.87 11.82
CA TYR A 161 5.03 -11.11 12.79
C TYR A 161 6.42 -11.07 12.16
N ARG A 162 6.55 -11.35 10.88
CA ARG A 162 7.84 -11.38 10.16
C ARG A 162 8.63 -10.08 10.31
N TRP A 163 7.96 -8.91 10.23
CA TRP A 163 8.63 -7.60 10.30
C TRP A 163 8.04 -6.63 11.33
N ALA A 164 7.09 -7.08 12.15
CA ALA A 164 6.44 -6.21 13.13
C ALA A 164 7.43 -5.57 14.12
N LYS A 165 8.48 -6.31 14.51
CA LYS A 165 9.52 -5.78 15.42
C LYS A 165 10.30 -4.63 14.76
N GLU A 166 10.71 -4.80 13.49
CA GLU A 166 11.41 -3.75 12.74
C GLU A 166 10.50 -2.52 12.56
N MET A 167 9.22 -2.75 12.25
CA MET A 167 8.23 -1.68 12.14
C MET A 167 8.07 -0.91 13.46
N MET A 168 7.99 -1.60 14.60
CA MET A 168 7.92 -0.95 15.92
C MET A 168 9.18 -0.12 16.22
N GLN A 169 10.35 -0.63 15.90
CA GLN A 169 11.62 0.11 16.07
C GLN A 169 11.64 1.38 15.22
N GLN A 170 11.21 1.28 13.96
CA GLN A 170 11.12 2.44 13.08
C GLN A 170 10.14 3.48 13.61
N GLN A 171 8.93 3.07 14.01
CA GLN A 171 7.92 3.98 14.55
C GLN A 171 8.41 4.71 15.81
N LEU A 172 9.20 4.03 16.65
CA LEU A 172 9.81 4.62 17.84
C LEU A 172 10.88 5.66 17.48
N GLN A 173 11.76 5.32 16.51
CA GLN A 173 12.80 6.24 16.00
C GLN A 173 12.19 7.50 15.36
N GLU A 174 11.07 7.35 14.64
CA GLU A 174 10.32 8.44 14.01
C GLU A 174 9.40 9.20 14.99
N LYS A 175 9.44 8.87 16.28
CA LYS A 175 8.58 9.44 17.34
C LYS A 175 7.07 9.28 17.06
N ARG A 176 6.69 8.27 16.31
CA ARG A 176 5.30 7.94 15.97
C ARG A 176 4.66 7.06 17.05
N TYR A 177 4.65 7.53 18.30
CA TYR A 177 4.26 6.77 19.50
C TYR A 177 2.86 6.16 19.43
N PHE A 178 1.88 6.86 18.84
CA PHE A 178 0.53 6.34 18.69
C PHE A 178 0.50 5.09 17.78
N TYR A 179 1.22 5.13 16.66
CA TYR A 179 1.32 3.98 15.75
C TYR A 179 2.13 2.85 16.37
N TRP A 180 3.18 3.18 17.13
CA TRP A 180 3.96 2.21 17.88
C TRP A 180 3.09 1.48 18.91
N LEU A 181 2.29 2.17 19.71
CA LEU A 181 1.35 1.56 20.65
C LEU A 181 0.34 0.64 19.96
N LYS A 182 -0.22 1.07 18.82
CA LYS A 182 -1.13 0.22 18.03
C LYS A 182 -0.46 -1.05 17.51
N THR A 183 0.76 -0.95 17.04
CA THR A 183 1.52 -2.10 16.53
C THR A 183 1.92 -3.03 17.67
N MET A 184 2.38 -2.47 18.78
CA MET A 184 2.71 -3.21 19.99
C MET A 184 1.48 -3.99 20.51
N TYR A 185 0.32 -3.33 20.60
CA TYR A 185 -0.92 -4.00 21.01
C TYR A 185 -1.26 -5.16 20.07
N SER A 186 -1.20 -4.96 18.75
CA SER A 186 -1.43 -6.03 17.77
C SER A 186 -0.39 -7.15 17.89
N TYR A 187 0.85 -6.81 18.23
CA TYR A 187 1.93 -7.79 18.36
C TYR A 187 1.76 -8.71 19.58
N PHE A 188 1.46 -8.13 20.75
CA PHE A 188 1.35 -8.91 21.98
C PHE A 188 -0.03 -9.52 22.20
N PHE A 189 -1.08 -8.90 21.68
CA PHE A 189 -2.47 -9.27 21.90
C PHE A 189 -3.21 -9.52 20.58
N TRP A 190 -2.58 -10.22 19.64
CA TRP A 190 -3.11 -10.40 18.29
C TRP A 190 -4.55 -10.91 18.28
N ASP A 191 -4.85 -12.00 19.00
CA ASP A 191 -6.18 -12.61 18.96
C ASP A 191 -7.25 -11.69 19.59
N ALA A 192 -6.91 -10.99 20.68
CA ALA A 192 -7.78 -9.98 21.29
C ALA A 192 -7.97 -8.78 20.35
N TRP A 193 -6.90 -8.36 19.63
CA TRP A 193 -6.99 -7.30 18.65
C TRP A 193 -7.89 -7.68 17.48
N VAL A 194 -7.80 -8.92 16.99
CA VAL A 194 -8.67 -9.45 15.92
C VAL A 194 -10.13 -9.41 16.36
N LYS A 195 -10.47 -10.01 17.50
CA LYS A 195 -11.84 -10.02 18.06
C LYS A 195 -12.41 -8.60 18.15
N LYS A 196 -11.66 -7.68 18.77
CA LYS A 196 -12.06 -6.27 18.87
C LYS A 196 -12.34 -5.64 17.50
N LYS A 197 -11.59 -6.00 16.46
CA LYS A 197 -11.79 -5.46 15.09
C LYS A 197 -12.98 -6.08 14.38
N GLN A 198 -13.36 -7.28 14.77
CA GLN A 198 -14.54 -7.99 14.24
C GLN A 198 -15.83 -7.64 14.98
N GLY A 199 -15.74 -6.87 16.06
CA GLY A 199 -16.89 -6.44 16.87
C GLY A 199 -17.34 -7.49 17.90
N GLU A 200 -16.41 -8.37 18.29
CA GLU A 200 -16.57 -9.34 19.37
C GLU A 200 -15.96 -8.86 20.70
#